data_ea5fd1900188b48f69b7ed7ce7ec1a98
#
_entry.id   ea5fd1900188b48f69b7ed7ce7ec1a98
#
_cell.length_a   1.000
_cell.length_b   1.000
_cell.length_c   1.000
_cell.angle_alpha   90.00
_cell.angle_beta   90.00
_cell.angle_gamma   90.00
#
_symmetry.space_group_name_H-M   'P 1'
#
loop_
_entity.id
_entity.type
_entity.pdbx_description
1 polymer ?
#
loop_
_entity_poly.entity_id
_entity_poly.type
_entity_poly.pdbx_seq_one_letter_code
_entity_poly.pdbx_strand_id
1 'polypeptide(L)'
;MADFMIPTQFGLSDERKMMLETLKKFKEKECPKDKIGEWDEHDHFPNEVWKKLGQEGFLGACFPEEYGGTGGDIIDETLITEEISNSFSAMGLCYLTGVCFGGMSILKYGTEAQKKKYLPPLIAGDWNFALSLTEPGGGTDILGALKSRAVEQPDGSFIANGAKIFTTGIHAANTDVFIARTDDVPNKPARGLSIFLIDRDNIGKQETDGELMNQPFCKGVTYNKIKKLGSHILASFEVAFEDLKIAKDQMLGERGVGWYNLLATLNNERIVCAAISVGLAQGCLEEANQYAKEREAFGKPIGQYQAIQHQLADMATEIELARLITYKAAWMQSMGMECAVEATMAKMYTSDMAFRCTDRAMRILAGYGFTMEYHIQRYYRDIRQLVFAPITNEMSKNFIGQVMLGQSKSY
;
A
#
# COMPACT_ATOMS: atom_id res chain seq x y z
N MET A 1 23.12 16.69 -3.90
CA MET A 1 21.75 17.21 -3.74
C MET A 1 21.66 17.74 -2.34
N ALA A 2 21.04 18.91 -2.13
CA ALA A 2 20.77 19.34 -0.77
C ALA A 2 19.84 18.28 -0.15
N ASP A 3 20.26 17.71 0.97
CA ASP A 3 19.39 16.88 1.78
C ASP A 3 18.18 17.76 2.13
N PHE A 4 17.02 17.43 1.59
CA PHE A 4 15.76 18.06 1.99
C PHE A 4 15.47 17.57 3.40
N MET A 5 16.06 18.27 4.37
CA MET A 5 15.87 17.95 5.77
C MET A 5 14.51 18.48 6.19
N ILE A 6 13.73 17.62 6.77
CA ILE A 6 12.57 18.03 7.59
C ILE A 6 13.07 19.10 8.58
N PRO A 7 12.40 20.25 8.73
CA PRO A 7 12.82 21.31 9.66
C PRO A 7 13.17 20.76 11.04
N THR A 8 14.12 21.37 11.73
CA THR A 8 14.73 20.86 12.97
C THR A 8 13.77 20.46 14.09
N GLN A 9 12.60 21.10 14.22
CA GLN A 9 11.54 20.65 15.15
C GLN A 9 10.78 19.41 14.66
N PHE A 10 10.94 19.00 13.40
CA PHE A 10 10.49 17.76 12.81
C PHE A 10 11.70 16.91 12.40
N GLY A 11 12.89 17.20 12.96
CA GLY A 11 14.13 16.50 12.63
C GLY A 11 14.04 15.02 12.98
N LEU A 12 14.58 14.20 12.10
CA LEU A 12 14.72 12.76 12.35
C LEU A 12 15.78 12.53 13.41
N SER A 13 15.54 11.55 14.29
CA SER A 13 16.58 11.03 15.19
C SER A 13 17.74 10.43 14.38
N ASP A 14 18.90 10.25 15.00
CA ASP A 14 20.06 9.69 14.30
C ASP A 14 19.81 8.23 13.91
N GLU A 15 19.02 7.48 14.68
CA GLU A 15 18.59 6.13 14.34
C GLU A 15 17.74 6.11 13.06
N ARG A 16 16.76 7.03 12.92
CA ARG A 16 15.93 7.15 11.72
C ARG A 16 16.74 7.58 10.49
N LYS A 17 17.72 8.47 10.65
CA LYS A 17 18.66 8.82 9.57
C LYS A 17 19.49 7.62 9.12
N MET A 18 20.05 6.85 10.08
CA MET A 18 20.79 5.62 9.77
C MET A 18 19.93 4.57 9.07
N MET A 19 18.67 4.40 9.51
CA MET A 19 17.71 3.52 8.86
C MET A 19 17.48 3.93 7.40
N LEU A 20 17.25 5.21 7.12
CA LEU A 20 17.07 5.71 5.76
C LEU A 20 18.31 5.55 4.88
N GLU A 21 19.50 5.83 5.43
CA GLU A 21 20.76 5.61 4.70
C GLU A 21 20.95 4.13 4.34
N THR A 22 20.62 3.23 5.26
CA THR A 22 20.67 1.79 5.04
C THR A 22 19.67 1.36 3.96
N LEU A 23 18.44 1.88 4.02
CA LEU A 23 17.42 1.60 3.02
C LEU A 23 17.77 2.14 1.64
N LYS A 24 18.39 3.31 1.54
CA LYS A 24 18.90 3.87 0.27
C LYS A 24 19.95 2.95 -0.36
N LYS A 25 20.94 2.51 0.43
CA LYS A 25 21.97 1.56 -0.04
C LYS A 25 21.36 0.22 -0.44
N PHE A 26 20.40 -0.28 0.33
CA PHE A 26 19.64 -1.48 -0.02
C PHE A 26 18.95 -1.33 -1.38
N LYS A 27 18.24 -0.23 -1.57
CA LYS A 27 17.50 0.06 -2.81
C LYS A 27 18.43 0.13 -4.03
N GLU A 28 19.55 0.84 -3.91
CA GLU A 28 20.55 0.94 -4.97
C GLU A 28 21.11 -0.42 -5.39
N LYS A 29 21.33 -1.30 -4.41
CA LYS A 29 21.89 -2.64 -4.65
C LYS A 29 20.87 -3.65 -5.16
N GLU A 30 19.70 -3.74 -4.51
CA GLU A 30 18.73 -4.83 -4.71
C GLU A 30 17.61 -4.45 -5.70
N CYS A 31 17.33 -3.14 -5.84
CA CYS A 31 16.25 -2.60 -6.65
C CYS A 31 16.75 -1.50 -7.62
N PRO A 32 17.79 -1.74 -8.44
CA PRO A 32 18.19 -0.76 -9.44
C PRO A 32 17.06 -0.51 -10.42
N LYS A 33 16.93 0.73 -10.91
CA LYS A 33 15.79 1.17 -11.72
C LYS A 33 15.54 0.30 -12.96
N ASP A 34 16.60 -0.11 -13.64
CA ASP A 34 16.50 -0.96 -14.84
C ASP A 34 15.87 -2.32 -14.50
N LYS A 35 16.28 -2.93 -13.38
CA LYS A 35 15.71 -4.19 -12.91
C LYS A 35 14.23 -4.06 -12.53
N ILE A 36 13.84 -2.94 -11.92
CA ILE A 36 12.41 -2.66 -11.64
C ILE A 36 11.64 -2.50 -12.96
N GLY A 37 12.24 -1.89 -14.00
CA GLY A 37 11.66 -1.80 -15.33
C GLY A 37 11.41 -3.18 -15.95
N GLU A 38 12.38 -4.08 -15.86
CA GLU A 38 12.27 -5.46 -16.32
C GLU A 38 11.16 -6.23 -15.57
N TRP A 39 11.08 -6.08 -14.25
CA TRP A 39 10.00 -6.69 -13.47
C TRP A 39 8.61 -6.15 -13.85
N ASP A 40 8.50 -4.85 -14.15
CA ASP A 40 7.24 -4.25 -14.60
C ASP A 40 6.80 -4.79 -15.98
N GLU A 41 7.74 -4.95 -16.90
CA GLU A 41 7.49 -5.47 -18.24
C GLU A 41 7.02 -6.94 -18.23
N HIS A 42 7.56 -7.73 -17.29
CA HIS A 42 7.26 -9.17 -17.18
C HIS A 42 6.19 -9.50 -16.13
N ASP A 43 5.55 -8.48 -15.53
CA ASP A 43 4.57 -8.70 -14.44
C ASP A 43 5.15 -9.55 -13.27
N HIS A 44 6.45 -9.40 -13.00
CA HIS A 44 7.17 -10.21 -12.02
C HIS A 44 7.23 -9.54 -10.65
N PHE A 45 6.77 -10.24 -9.60
CA PHE A 45 6.94 -9.79 -8.22
C PHE A 45 8.22 -10.39 -7.61
N PRO A 46 9.21 -9.57 -7.21
CA PRO A 46 10.49 -10.05 -6.70
C PRO A 46 10.38 -10.48 -5.22
N ASN A 47 9.95 -11.72 -4.97
CA ASN A 47 9.85 -12.29 -3.61
C ASN A 47 11.17 -12.23 -2.84
N GLU A 48 12.30 -12.34 -3.53
CA GLU A 48 13.63 -12.24 -2.94
C GLU A 48 13.94 -10.85 -2.36
N VAL A 49 13.38 -9.79 -2.94
CA VAL A 49 13.51 -8.42 -2.42
C VAL A 49 12.67 -8.26 -1.14
N TRP A 50 11.44 -8.79 -1.14
CA TRP A 50 10.60 -8.81 0.06
C TRP A 50 11.29 -9.53 1.22
N LYS A 51 11.86 -10.72 0.96
CA LYS A 51 12.61 -11.47 1.96
C LYS A 51 13.80 -10.69 2.50
N LYS A 52 14.58 -10.06 1.64
CA LYS A 52 15.73 -9.23 2.05
C LYS A 52 15.31 -8.01 2.86
N LEU A 53 14.18 -7.36 2.55
CA LEU A 53 13.63 -6.27 3.38
C LEU A 53 13.34 -6.74 4.81
N GLY A 54 12.81 -7.96 4.97
CA GLY A 54 12.63 -8.56 6.29
C GLY A 54 13.96 -8.83 7.00
N GLN A 55 14.94 -9.42 6.31
CA GLN A 55 16.26 -9.72 6.85
C GLN A 55 17.03 -8.47 7.32
N GLU A 56 16.82 -7.34 6.66
CA GLU A 56 17.39 -6.03 7.03
C GLU A 56 16.54 -5.30 8.10
N GLY A 57 15.43 -5.91 8.58
CA GLY A 57 14.59 -5.40 9.66
C GLY A 57 13.52 -4.39 9.23
N PHE A 58 13.43 -4.02 7.96
CA PHE A 58 12.48 -2.98 7.50
C PHE A 58 11.01 -3.40 7.63
N LEU A 59 10.70 -4.69 7.49
CA LEU A 59 9.32 -5.18 7.65
C LEU A 59 8.90 -5.26 9.13
N GLY A 60 9.87 -5.28 10.04
CA GLY A 60 9.65 -5.34 11.49
C GLY A 60 9.61 -3.99 12.20
N ALA A 61 9.78 -2.87 11.47
CA ALA A 61 10.00 -1.56 12.07
C ALA A 61 8.94 -1.14 13.12
N CYS A 62 7.66 -1.45 12.87
CA CYS A 62 6.53 -1.04 13.74
C CYS A 62 6.04 -2.15 14.67
N PHE A 63 6.70 -3.31 14.69
CA PHE A 63 6.28 -4.43 15.53
C PHE A 63 7.08 -4.49 16.81
N PRO A 64 6.46 -5.00 17.91
CA PRO A 64 7.16 -5.23 19.18
C PRO A 64 8.33 -6.21 19.05
N GLU A 65 9.35 -6.02 19.88
CA GLU A 65 10.55 -6.89 19.95
C GLU A 65 10.21 -8.35 20.25
N GLU A 66 9.16 -8.61 21.04
CA GLU A 66 8.70 -9.97 21.37
C GLU A 66 8.30 -10.81 20.14
N TYR A 67 7.97 -10.18 19.00
CA TYR A 67 7.68 -10.84 17.72
C TYR A 67 8.83 -10.71 16.72
N GLY A 68 9.95 -10.11 17.10
CA GLY A 68 11.12 -9.89 16.25
C GLY A 68 11.17 -8.53 15.57
N GLY A 69 10.31 -7.60 15.93
CA GLY A 69 10.32 -6.22 15.45
C GLY A 69 11.33 -5.33 16.18
N THR A 70 11.37 -4.04 15.84
CA THR A 70 12.27 -3.05 16.46
C THR A 70 11.57 -2.08 17.40
N GLY A 71 10.24 -2.20 17.58
CA GLY A 71 9.48 -1.37 18.51
C GLY A 71 9.28 0.09 18.07
N GLY A 72 9.47 0.39 16.79
CA GLY A 72 9.22 1.71 16.22
C GLY A 72 7.73 2.04 16.05
N ASP A 73 7.43 3.12 15.36
CA ASP A 73 6.08 3.65 15.21
C ASP A 73 5.70 3.92 13.73
N ILE A 74 4.53 4.53 13.52
CA ILE A 74 4.02 4.89 12.19
C ILE A 74 4.93 5.88 11.44
N ILE A 75 5.79 6.64 12.12
CA ILE A 75 6.76 7.52 11.45
C ILE A 75 7.83 6.68 10.76
N ASP A 76 8.31 5.59 11.40
CA ASP A 76 9.28 4.67 10.80
C ASP A 76 8.67 3.97 9.58
N GLU A 77 7.43 3.51 9.69
CA GLU A 77 6.68 2.94 8.58
C GLU A 77 6.53 3.93 7.42
N THR A 78 6.21 5.19 7.72
CA THR A 78 6.07 6.28 6.73
C THR A 78 7.39 6.54 6.01
N LEU A 79 8.51 6.62 6.75
CA LEU A 79 9.85 6.83 6.20
C LEU A 79 10.27 5.69 5.27
N ILE A 80 10.09 4.44 5.70
CA ILE A 80 10.42 3.26 4.90
C ILE A 80 9.59 3.24 3.62
N THR A 81 8.30 3.48 3.73
CA THR A 81 7.39 3.43 2.60
C THR A 81 7.65 4.56 1.60
N GLU A 82 7.93 5.78 2.06
CA GLU A 82 8.30 6.90 1.19
C GLU A 82 9.60 6.58 0.44
N GLU A 83 10.64 6.15 1.15
CA GLU A 83 11.94 5.90 0.54
C GLU A 83 11.89 4.76 -0.48
N ILE A 84 11.24 3.63 -0.16
CA ILE A 84 11.17 2.51 -1.11
C ILE A 84 10.33 2.86 -2.34
N SER A 85 9.28 3.68 -2.17
CA SER A 85 8.39 4.09 -3.25
C SER A 85 8.98 5.13 -4.18
N ASN A 86 10.11 5.74 -3.84
CA ASN A 86 10.80 6.71 -4.69
C ASN A 86 11.14 6.14 -6.10
N SER A 87 11.46 4.85 -6.18
CA SER A 87 11.67 4.15 -7.45
C SER A 87 10.81 2.90 -7.62
N PHE A 88 10.25 2.36 -6.53
CA PHE A 88 9.60 1.06 -6.49
C PHE A 88 8.24 1.13 -5.77
N SER A 89 7.29 1.85 -6.35
CA SER A 89 5.91 2.01 -5.82
C SER A 89 5.17 0.70 -5.57
N ALA A 90 5.40 -0.32 -6.40
CA ALA A 90 4.81 -1.65 -6.22
C ALA A 90 5.25 -2.32 -4.91
N MET A 91 6.50 -2.11 -4.47
CA MET A 91 6.98 -2.61 -3.18
C MET A 91 6.37 -1.81 -2.02
N GLY A 92 6.17 -0.51 -2.16
CA GLY A 92 5.40 0.29 -1.20
C GLY A 92 3.96 -0.20 -1.05
N LEU A 93 3.30 -0.57 -2.15
CA LEU A 93 1.97 -1.20 -2.11
C LEU A 93 1.99 -2.58 -1.45
N CYS A 94 3.05 -3.37 -1.68
CA CYS A 94 3.22 -4.65 -1.01
C CYS A 94 3.42 -4.47 0.51
N TYR A 95 4.18 -3.44 0.92
CA TYR A 95 4.32 -3.06 2.32
C TYR A 95 2.96 -2.70 2.94
N LEU A 96 2.13 -1.94 2.24
CA LEU A 96 0.77 -1.61 2.66
C LEU A 96 -0.08 -2.87 2.88
N THR A 97 -0.08 -3.82 1.94
CA THR A 97 -0.90 -5.04 2.07
C THR A 97 -0.34 -5.98 3.14
N GLY A 98 0.96 -6.21 3.17
CA GLY A 98 1.61 -7.14 4.09
C GLY A 98 1.67 -6.61 5.52
N VAL A 99 2.24 -5.42 5.70
CA VAL A 99 2.49 -4.85 7.03
C VAL A 99 1.23 -4.19 7.60
N CYS A 100 0.59 -3.25 6.85
CA CYS A 100 -0.55 -2.52 7.39
C CYS A 100 -1.81 -3.38 7.48
N PHE A 101 -2.25 -4.02 6.39
CA PHE A 101 -3.50 -4.79 6.43
C PHE A 101 -3.34 -6.13 7.13
N GLY A 102 -2.27 -6.88 6.84
CA GLY A 102 -2.01 -8.16 7.47
C GLY A 102 -1.47 -8.02 8.88
N GLY A 103 -0.23 -7.58 8.99
CA GLY A 103 0.53 -7.55 10.23
C GLY A 103 -0.08 -6.71 11.34
N MET A 104 -0.41 -5.43 11.06
CA MET A 104 -0.96 -4.52 12.09
C MET A 104 -2.37 -4.93 12.53
N SER A 105 -3.19 -5.51 11.63
CA SER A 105 -4.50 -6.06 12.02
C SER A 105 -4.35 -7.26 12.96
N ILE A 106 -3.39 -8.14 12.68
CA ILE A 106 -3.10 -9.29 13.55
C ILE A 106 -2.51 -8.84 14.88
N LEU A 107 -1.57 -7.87 14.88
CA LEU A 107 -1.02 -7.31 16.11
C LEU A 107 -2.11 -6.76 17.02
N LYS A 108 -3.09 -6.07 16.45
CA LYS A 108 -4.14 -5.36 17.20
C LYS A 108 -5.28 -6.27 17.65
N TYR A 109 -5.70 -7.22 16.82
CA TYR A 109 -6.92 -8.01 17.01
C TYR A 109 -6.71 -9.51 17.06
N GLY A 110 -5.52 -9.98 16.75
CA GLY A 110 -5.18 -11.41 16.79
C GLY A 110 -5.06 -11.96 18.20
N THR A 111 -5.39 -13.23 18.33
CA THR A 111 -5.04 -14.01 19.54
C THR A 111 -3.52 -14.15 19.63
N GLU A 112 -2.99 -14.46 20.82
CA GLU A 112 -1.55 -14.69 20.98
C GLU A 112 -1.03 -15.83 20.10
N ALA A 113 -1.86 -16.85 19.85
CA ALA A 113 -1.52 -17.92 18.91
C ALA A 113 -1.39 -17.41 17.45
N GLN A 114 -2.32 -16.53 17.02
CA GLN A 114 -2.24 -15.91 15.71
C GLN A 114 -1.03 -14.96 15.59
N LYS A 115 -0.79 -14.11 16.57
CA LYS A 115 0.39 -13.22 16.59
C LYS A 115 1.68 -14.01 16.45
N LYS A 116 1.86 -15.06 17.26
CA LYS A 116 3.05 -15.93 17.22
C LYS A 116 3.18 -16.70 15.90
N LYS A 117 2.08 -17.04 15.25
CA LYS A 117 2.08 -17.75 13.97
C LYS A 117 2.48 -16.84 12.80
N TYR A 118 1.95 -15.63 12.76
CA TYR A 118 2.00 -14.80 11.56
C TYR A 118 3.03 -13.66 11.62
N LEU A 119 3.25 -13.03 12.79
CA LEU A 119 4.11 -11.86 12.87
C LEU A 119 5.60 -12.18 12.68
N PRO A 120 6.19 -13.19 13.35
CA PRO A 120 7.60 -13.48 13.12
C PRO A 120 7.97 -13.80 11.67
N PRO A 121 7.26 -14.65 10.93
CA PRO A 121 7.59 -14.90 9.54
C PRO A 121 7.31 -13.71 8.61
N LEU A 122 6.32 -12.85 8.89
CA LEU A 122 6.12 -11.59 8.18
C LEU A 122 7.33 -10.67 8.37
N ILE A 123 7.76 -10.47 9.62
CA ILE A 123 8.89 -9.61 9.98
C ILE A 123 10.19 -10.10 9.32
N ALA A 124 10.38 -11.42 9.25
CA ALA A 124 11.53 -12.04 8.58
C ALA A 124 11.46 -12.00 7.03
N GLY A 125 10.32 -11.55 6.44
CA GLY A 125 10.10 -11.53 5.00
C GLY A 125 9.77 -12.89 4.39
N ASP A 126 9.47 -13.90 5.21
CA ASP A 126 9.04 -15.23 4.77
C ASP A 126 7.53 -15.34 4.55
N TRP A 127 6.78 -14.30 4.94
CA TRP A 127 5.33 -14.27 4.86
C TRP A 127 4.83 -12.95 4.28
N ASN A 128 3.76 -13.03 3.50
CA ASN A 128 3.08 -11.85 2.97
C ASN A 128 1.57 -12.04 2.99
N PHE A 129 0.83 -10.93 2.95
CA PHE A 129 -0.62 -10.92 3.01
C PHE A 129 -1.24 -10.24 1.80
N ALA A 130 -2.44 -10.70 1.43
CA ALA A 130 -3.35 -10.00 0.55
C ALA A 130 -4.62 -9.60 1.31
N LEU A 131 -5.42 -8.70 0.74
CA LEU A 131 -6.69 -8.26 1.30
C LEU A 131 -7.83 -8.46 0.31
N SER A 132 -8.77 -9.33 0.63
CA SER A 132 -10.00 -9.60 -0.12
C SER A 132 -11.21 -8.89 0.53
N LEU A 133 -11.41 -7.62 0.17
CA LEU A 133 -12.48 -6.77 0.70
C LEU A 133 -13.53 -6.44 -0.38
N THR A 134 -13.08 -5.79 -1.46
CA THR A 134 -13.95 -5.23 -2.50
C THR A 134 -14.62 -6.33 -3.32
N GLU A 135 -15.89 -6.13 -3.68
CA GLU A 135 -16.64 -7.03 -4.53
C GLU A 135 -16.98 -6.40 -5.90
N PRO A 136 -17.26 -7.21 -6.93
CA PRO A 136 -17.60 -6.68 -8.27
C PRO A 136 -18.76 -5.69 -8.30
N GLY A 137 -19.68 -5.81 -7.31
CA GLY A 137 -20.85 -4.94 -7.19
C GLY A 137 -20.63 -3.61 -6.48
N GLY A 138 -19.47 -3.35 -5.87
CA GLY A 138 -19.25 -2.12 -5.11
C GLY A 138 -17.86 -1.90 -4.55
N GLY A 139 -17.28 -0.75 -4.90
CA GLY A 139 -16.01 -0.27 -4.34
C GLY A 139 -16.23 0.84 -3.31
N THR A 140 -17.01 1.86 -3.63
CA THR A 140 -17.27 2.99 -2.70
C THR A 140 -18.31 2.62 -1.64
N ASP A 141 -19.41 1.98 -2.02
CA ASP A 141 -20.43 1.44 -1.10
C ASP A 141 -20.10 0.00 -0.71
N ILE A 142 -19.02 -0.20 0.03
CA ILE A 142 -18.58 -1.55 0.46
C ILE A 142 -19.65 -2.21 1.31
N LEU A 143 -20.23 -1.48 2.28
CA LEU A 143 -21.19 -2.04 3.23
C LEU A 143 -22.49 -2.48 2.57
N GLY A 144 -23.01 -1.72 1.61
CA GLY A 144 -24.22 -2.03 0.89
C GLY A 144 -24.04 -3.12 -0.18
N ALA A 145 -22.84 -3.19 -0.77
CA ALA A 145 -22.55 -4.10 -1.86
C ALA A 145 -21.98 -5.46 -1.44
N LEU A 146 -21.47 -5.61 -0.22
CA LEU A 146 -20.80 -6.83 0.24
C LEU A 146 -21.78 -7.99 0.40
N LYS A 147 -21.62 -8.99 -0.47
CA LYS A 147 -22.49 -10.19 -0.59
C LYS A 147 -21.81 -11.48 -0.16
N SER A 148 -20.46 -11.54 -0.13
CA SER A 148 -19.74 -12.73 0.34
C SER A 148 -20.18 -13.10 1.75
N ARG A 149 -20.48 -14.37 1.98
CA ARG A 149 -21.02 -14.89 3.24
C ARG A 149 -20.14 -15.99 3.80
N ALA A 150 -20.00 -16.02 5.12
CA ALA A 150 -19.42 -17.12 5.87
C ALA A 150 -20.48 -17.61 6.89
N VAL A 151 -20.98 -18.83 6.68
CA VAL A 151 -22.04 -19.44 7.49
C VAL A 151 -21.42 -20.37 8.51
N GLU A 152 -21.67 -20.10 9.79
CA GLU A 152 -21.17 -20.92 10.90
C GLU A 152 -21.79 -22.30 10.89
N GLN A 153 -20.98 -23.31 11.14
CA GLN A 153 -21.35 -24.72 11.24
C GLN A 153 -21.48 -25.13 12.71
N PRO A 154 -22.14 -26.25 13.02
CA PRO A 154 -22.34 -26.72 14.40
C PRO A 154 -21.04 -26.94 15.19
N ASP A 155 -19.92 -27.19 14.53
CA ASP A 155 -18.58 -27.35 15.13
C ASP A 155 -17.84 -26.03 15.35
N GLY A 156 -18.47 -24.90 14.98
CA GLY A 156 -17.87 -23.55 15.07
C GLY A 156 -16.96 -23.19 13.90
N SER A 157 -16.79 -24.07 12.90
CA SER A 157 -16.17 -23.72 11.63
C SER A 157 -17.12 -22.91 10.75
N PHE A 158 -16.65 -22.42 9.59
CA PHE A 158 -17.47 -21.67 8.65
C PHE A 158 -17.37 -22.28 7.25
N ILE A 159 -18.45 -22.16 6.48
CA ILE A 159 -18.45 -22.37 5.03
C ILE A 159 -18.66 -21.01 4.37
N ALA A 160 -17.71 -20.60 3.54
CA ALA A 160 -17.76 -19.30 2.88
C ALA A 160 -17.92 -19.42 1.37
N ASN A 161 -18.78 -18.53 0.83
CA ASN A 161 -19.05 -18.36 -0.60
C ASN A 161 -19.08 -16.89 -0.97
N GLY A 162 -18.55 -16.54 -2.16
CA GLY A 162 -18.58 -15.19 -2.66
C GLY A 162 -17.52 -14.92 -3.72
N ALA A 163 -17.41 -13.65 -4.11
CA ALA A 163 -16.41 -13.20 -5.06
C ALA A 163 -15.83 -11.86 -4.63
N LYS A 164 -14.53 -11.70 -4.78
CA LYS A 164 -13.79 -10.47 -4.52
C LYS A 164 -13.08 -10.00 -5.79
N ILE A 165 -12.83 -8.70 -5.88
CA ILE A 165 -12.13 -8.10 -6.99
C ILE A 165 -11.04 -7.13 -6.47
N PHE A 166 -10.03 -6.91 -7.29
CA PHE A 166 -8.87 -6.09 -6.93
C PHE A 166 -8.11 -6.59 -5.70
N THR A 167 -8.12 -7.92 -5.47
CA THR A 167 -7.27 -8.54 -4.46
C THR A 167 -5.82 -8.50 -4.93
N THR A 168 -5.13 -7.43 -4.53
CA THR A 168 -3.77 -7.13 -4.99
C THR A 168 -2.77 -7.99 -4.24
N GLY A 169 -1.84 -8.60 -4.98
CA GLY A 169 -0.74 -9.38 -4.40
C GLY A 169 -1.08 -10.80 -3.97
N ILE A 170 -2.32 -11.31 -4.18
CA ILE A 170 -2.70 -12.65 -3.72
C ILE A 170 -1.81 -13.76 -4.28
N HIS A 171 -1.27 -13.60 -5.50
CA HIS A 171 -0.36 -14.57 -6.11
C HIS A 171 0.94 -14.75 -5.32
N ALA A 172 1.42 -13.67 -4.68
CA ALA A 172 2.63 -13.65 -3.85
C ALA A 172 2.34 -13.76 -2.34
N ALA A 173 1.07 -13.81 -1.92
CA ALA A 173 0.67 -13.86 -0.52
C ALA A 173 0.64 -15.31 0.01
N ASN A 174 0.97 -15.46 1.28
CA ASN A 174 0.83 -16.70 2.05
C ASN A 174 -0.53 -16.78 2.73
N THR A 175 -1.12 -15.62 3.07
CA THR A 175 -2.43 -15.54 3.72
C THR A 175 -3.26 -14.43 3.07
N ASP A 176 -4.53 -14.73 2.80
CA ASP A 176 -5.52 -13.74 2.38
C ASP A 176 -6.36 -13.29 3.58
N VAL A 177 -6.40 -11.98 3.82
CA VAL A 177 -7.29 -11.36 4.81
C VAL A 177 -8.66 -11.20 4.17
N PHE A 178 -9.52 -12.18 4.38
CA PHE A 178 -10.83 -12.28 3.76
C PHE A 178 -11.93 -11.69 4.63
N ILE A 179 -12.73 -10.80 4.06
CA ILE A 179 -13.87 -10.18 4.75
C ILE A 179 -15.18 -10.72 4.19
N ALA A 180 -16.02 -11.27 5.07
CA ALA A 180 -17.32 -11.79 4.71
C ALA A 180 -18.40 -11.43 5.73
N ARG A 181 -19.65 -11.51 5.30
CA ARG A 181 -20.82 -11.34 6.17
C ARG A 181 -21.10 -12.64 6.92
N THR A 182 -21.09 -12.57 8.24
CA THR A 182 -21.46 -13.67 9.13
C THR A 182 -22.86 -13.51 9.71
N ASP A 183 -23.37 -12.28 9.77
CA ASP A 183 -24.65 -11.96 10.39
C ASP A 183 -25.40 -10.89 9.61
N ASP A 184 -26.73 -11.03 9.53
CA ASP A 184 -27.60 -9.99 9.04
C ASP A 184 -28.15 -9.21 10.25
N VAL A 185 -27.61 -8.00 10.45
CA VAL A 185 -28.07 -7.11 11.54
C VAL A 185 -28.91 -6.00 10.94
N PRO A 186 -30.26 -6.01 11.13
CA PRO A 186 -31.14 -5.01 10.56
C PRO A 186 -30.70 -3.58 10.90
N ASN A 187 -30.68 -2.70 9.91
CA ASN A 187 -30.30 -1.29 10.03
C ASN A 187 -28.86 -1.01 10.53
N LYS A 188 -28.01 -2.03 10.63
CA LYS A 188 -26.61 -1.92 11.05
C LYS A 188 -25.71 -2.79 10.17
N PRO A 189 -25.58 -2.51 8.85
CA PRO A 189 -24.83 -3.37 7.92
C PRO A 189 -23.34 -3.52 8.28
N ALA A 190 -22.78 -2.55 9.01
CA ALA A 190 -21.43 -2.59 9.54
C ALA A 190 -21.24 -3.64 10.65
N ARG A 191 -22.33 -3.98 11.39
CA ARG A 191 -22.34 -5.09 12.32
C ARG A 191 -22.78 -6.34 11.58
N GLY A 192 -21.93 -7.32 11.54
CA GLY A 192 -22.21 -8.58 10.81
C GLY A 192 -21.13 -8.92 9.80
N LEU A 193 -20.06 -8.11 9.70
CA LEU A 193 -18.86 -8.45 8.94
C LEU A 193 -17.80 -9.02 9.86
N SER A 194 -17.18 -10.11 9.43
CA SER A 194 -16.05 -10.75 10.13
C SER A 194 -14.85 -10.85 9.21
N ILE A 195 -13.67 -10.93 9.81
CA ILE A 195 -12.39 -11.06 9.12
C ILE A 195 -11.89 -12.49 9.34
N PHE A 196 -11.37 -13.10 8.30
CA PHE A 196 -10.77 -14.44 8.34
C PHE A 196 -9.37 -14.42 7.73
N LEU A 197 -8.47 -15.20 8.28
CA LEU A 197 -7.11 -15.43 7.79
C LEU A 197 -7.10 -16.74 7.01
N ILE A 198 -7.09 -16.65 5.69
CA ILE A 198 -7.12 -17.81 4.80
C ILE A 198 -5.71 -18.12 4.33
N ASP A 199 -5.14 -19.18 4.83
CA ASP A 199 -3.77 -19.59 4.46
C ASP A 199 -3.76 -20.32 3.11
N ARG A 200 -2.70 -20.10 2.35
CA ARG A 200 -2.43 -20.81 1.11
C ARG A 200 -2.07 -22.29 1.41
N ASP A 201 -2.62 -23.21 0.61
CA ASP A 201 -2.11 -24.58 0.58
C ASP A 201 -0.66 -24.58 0.05
N ASN A 202 0.18 -25.48 0.49
CA ASN A 202 1.58 -25.58 0.07
C ASN A 202 2.48 -24.36 0.41
N ILE A 203 2.26 -23.73 1.54
CA ILE A 203 3.16 -22.70 2.09
C ILE A 203 4.59 -23.25 2.15
N GLY A 204 5.57 -22.48 1.64
CA GLY A 204 6.98 -22.84 1.62
C GLY A 204 7.49 -23.42 0.29
N LYS A 205 6.61 -23.70 -0.68
CA LYS A 205 7.01 -23.92 -2.05
C LYS A 205 6.95 -22.62 -2.82
N GLN A 206 8.02 -21.83 -2.79
CA GLN A 206 8.18 -20.69 -3.70
C GLN A 206 8.48 -21.25 -5.10
N GLU A 207 7.43 -21.47 -5.86
CA GLU A 207 7.51 -21.72 -7.28
C GLU A 207 7.56 -20.37 -8.02
N THR A 208 8.06 -20.36 -9.24
CA THR A 208 8.13 -19.14 -10.06
C THR A 208 6.73 -18.53 -10.25
N ASP A 209 6.63 -17.21 -10.37
CA ASP A 209 5.33 -16.49 -10.48
C ASP A 209 4.36 -17.09 -11.48
N GLY A 210 4.86 -17.62 -12.61
CA GLY A 210 4.05 -18.27 -13.63
C GLY A 210 3.37 -19.56 -13.17
N GLU A 211 3.98 -20.31 -12.28
CA GLU A 211 3.43 -21.55 -11.73
C GLU A 211 2.42 -21.25 -10.61
N LEU A 212 2.71 -20.26 -9.76
CA LEU A 212 1.78 -19.81 -8.72
C LEU A 212 0.48 -19.24 -9.30
N MET A 213 0.54 -18.55 -10.44
CA MET A 213 -0.66 -17.99 -11.09
C MET A 213 -1.64 -19.03 -11.63
N ASN A 214 -1.21 -20.27 -11.81
CA ASN A 214 -2.04 -21.34 -12.37
C ASN A 214 -2.56 -22.34 -11.30
N GLN A 215 -2.24 -22.13 -10.03
CA GLN A 215 -2.69 -22.99 -8.94
C GLN A 215 -3.77 -22.29 -8.09
N PRO A 216 -4.76 -23.04 -7.55
CA PRO A 216 -5.68 -22.46 -6.57
C PRO A 216 -4.91 -21.99 -5.34
N PHE A 217 -5.38 -20.93 -4.71
CA PHE A 217 -4.79 -20.41 -3.48
C PHE A 217 -4.83 -21.45 -2.35
N CYS A 218 -6.02 -22.02 -2.15
CA CYS A 218 -6.28 -23.20 -1.34
C CYS A 218 -7.56 -23.87 -1.85
N LYS A 219 -7.93 -25.00 -1.26
CA LYS A 219 -9.18 -25.69 -1.64
C LYS A 219 -10.39 -24.77 -1.43
N GLY A 220 -11.12 -24.48 -2.49
CA GLY A 220 -12.29 -23.59 -2.49
C GLY A 220 -11.94 -22.11 -2.77
N VAL A 221 -10.70 -21.78 -3.13
CA VAL A 221 -10.30 -20.41 -3.53
C VAL A 221 -9.53 -20.43 -4.83
N THR A 222 -10.13 -19.82 -5.85
CA THR A 222 -9.51 -19.64 -7.18
C THR A 222 -9.36 -18.15 -7.49
N TYR A 223 -8.40 -17.78 -8.34
CA TYR A 223 -8.16 -16.39 -8.70
C TYR A 223 -7.71 -16.22 -10.15
N ASN A 224 -8.13 -15.12 -10.77
CA ASN A 224 -7.80 -14.77 -12.14
C ASN A 224 -7.22 -13.37 -12.20
N LYS A 225 -6.12 -13.20 -12.94
CA LYS A 225 -5.42 -11.93 -13.08
C LYS A 225 -6.24 -10.89 -13.83
N ILE A 226 -6.28 -9.68 -13.30
CA ILE A 226 -6.89 -8.50 -13.93
C ILE A 226 -5.82 -7.74 -14.70
N LYS A 227 -6.07 -7.45 -15.98
CA LYS A 227 -5.21 -6.56 -16.78
C LYS A 227 -5.43 -5.12 -16.33
N LYS A 228 -4.35 -4.44 -15.94
CA LYS A 228 -4.39 -3.07 -15.41
C LYS A 228 -3.55 -2.12 -16.27
N LEU A 229 -3.77 -0.82 -16.08
CA LEU A 229 -2.96 0.22 -16.70
C LEU A 229 -1.53 0.27 -16.12
N GLY A 230 -1.38 0.08 -14.81
CA GLY A 230 -0.12 0.14 -14.06
C GLY A 230 -0.11 -0.80 -12.87
N SER A 231 0.93 -0.71 -12.05
CA SER A 231 1.20 -1.61 -10.92
C SER A 231 1.28 -3.08 -11.39
N HIS A 232 1.99 -3.30 -12.48
CA HIS A 232 2.11 -4.62 -13.09
C HIS A 232 2.87 -5.59 -12.19
N ILE A 233 3.94 -5.14 -11.55
CA ILE A 233 4.77 -5.94 -10.63
C ILE A 233 3.93 -6.55 -9.50
N LEU A 234 2.99 -5.77 -8.93
CA LEU A 234 2.06 -6.28 -7.93
C LEU A 234 0.68 -6.47 -8.56
N ALA A 235 0.46 -7.60 -9.17
CA ALA A 235 -0.76 -7.93 -9.90
C ALA A 235 -2.01 -7.93 -8.99
N SER A 236 -3.18 -7.62 -9.58
CA SER A 236 -4.48 -7.69 -8.90
C SER A 236 -5.36 -8.75 -9.55
N PHE A 237 -6.26 -9.33 -8.76
CA PHE A 237 -7.03 -10.51 -9.16
C PHE A 237 -8.52 -10.38 -8.82
N GLU A 238 -9.32 -11.06 -9.62
CA GLU A 238 -10.64 -11.54 -9.22
C GLU A 238 -10.45 -12.83 -8.44
N VAL A 239 -11.14 -12.99 -7.31
CA VAL A 239 -11.03 -14.16 -6.44
C VAL A 239 -12.41 -14.74 -6.21
N ALA A 240 -12.59 -16.01 -6.45
CA ALA A 240 -13.81 -16.76 -6.15
C ALA A 240 -13.61 -17.68 -4.94
N PHE A 241 -14.60 -17.67 -4.06
CA PHE A 241 -14.69 -18.50 -2.88
C PHE A 241 -15.89 -19.43 -3.05
N GLU A 242 -15.64 -20.74 -3.11
CA GLU A 242 -16.66 -21.76 -3.37
C GLU A 242 -16.55 -22.86 -2.31
N ASP A 243 -17.55 -22.91 -1.43
CA ASP A 243 -17.61 -23.84 -0.29
C ASP A 243 -16.30 -23.89 0.52
N LEU A 244 -15.67 -22.72 0.65
CA LEU A 244 -14.43 -22.56 1.41
C LEU A 244 -14.67 -22.92 2.87
N LYS A 245 -13.97 -23.94 3.36
CA LYS A 245 -13.99 -24.32 4.77
C LYS A 245 -13.00 -23.48 5.55
N ILE A 246 -13.47 -22.79 6.57
CA ILE A 246 -12.69 -21.92 7.44
C ILE A 246 -12.76 -22.47 8.87
N ALA A 247 -11.63 -22.77 9.47
CA ALA A 247 -11.58 -23.23 10.85
C ALA A 247 -11.90 -22.07 11.81
N LYS A 248 -12.42 -22.38 12.99
CA LYS A 248 -12.80 -21.39 14.00
C LYS A 248 -11.66 -20.45 14.40
N ASP A 249 -10.46 -20.96 14.49
CA ASP A 249 -9.24 -20.23 14.89
C ASP A 249 -8.66 -19.33 13.78
N GLN A 250 -9.20 -19.41 12.55
CA GLN A 250 -8.86 -18.54 11.44
C GLN A 250 -9.63 -17.20 11.47
N MET A 251 -10.62 -17.03 12.34
CA MET A 251 -11.30 -15.73 12.50
C MET A 251 -10.38 -14.75 13.24
N LEU A 252 -10.20 -13.56 12.66
CA LEU A 252 -9.43 -12.46 13.26
C LEU A 252 -10.33 -11.53 14.05
N GLY A 253 -10.10 -11.42 15.34
CA GLY A 253 -10.93 -10.64 16.25
C GLY A 253 -12.28 -11.32 16.54
N GLU A 254 -13.30 -10.51 16.83
CA GLU A 254 -14.63 -10.98 17.20
C GLU A 254 -15.59 -11.05 16.01
N ARG A 255 -16.53 -11.97 16.05
CA ARG A 255 -17.59 -12.12 15.04
C ARG A 255 -18.44 -10.85 14.94
N GLY A 256 -18.69 -10.43 13.72
CA GLY A 256 -19.60 -9.32 13.41
C GLY A 256 -19.02 -7.92 13.65
N VAL A 257 -17.76 -7.79 14.10
CA VAL A 257 -17.11 -6.49 14.34
C VAL A 257 -15.98 -6.19 13.36
N GLY A 258 -15.77 -7.03 12.36
CA GLY A 258 -14.65 -6.91 11.40
C GLY A 258 -14.59 -5.57 10.67
N TRP A 259 -15.74 -4.95 10.39
CA TRP A 259 -15.75 -3.61 9.80
C TRP A 259 -15.09 -2.56 10.70
N TYR A 260 -15.38 -2.59 11.99
CA TYR A 260 -14.79 -1.66 12.96
C TYR A 260 -13.28 -1.91 13.13
N ASN A 261 -12.86 -3.16 13.05
CA ASN A 261 -11.45 -3.53 13.08
C ASN A 261 -10.71 -2.95 11.86
N LEU A 262 -11.30 -3.02 10.66
CA LEU A 262 -10.76 -2.38 9.46
C LEU A 262 -10.72 -0.85 9.61
N LEU A 263 -11.81 -0.22 10.07
CA LEU A 263 -11.84 1.23 10.28
C LEU A 263 -10.75 1.72 11.21
N ALA A 264 -10.40 0.95 12.23
CA ALA A 264 -9.36 1.32 13.20
C ALA A 264 -7.93 1.25 12.64
N THR A 265 -7.72 0.67 11.46
CA THR A 265 -6.44 0.66 10.73
C THR A 265 -6.41 1.65 9.56
N LEU A 266 -7.52 2.31 9.24
CA LEU A 266 -7.63 3.19 8.08
C LEU A 266 -6.69 4.41 8.12
N ASN A 267 -6.34 4.91 9.29
CA ASN A 267 -5.41 6.04 9.38
C ASN A 267 -4.01 5.61 8.94
N ASN A 268 -3.53 4.43 9.39
CA ASN A 268 -2.27 3.85 8.91
C ASN A 268 -2.28 3.73 7.40
N GLU A 269 -3.33 3.12 6.85
CA GLU A 269 -3.49 2.94 5.42
C GLU A 269 -3.38 4.25 4.64
N ARG A 270 -4.09 5.30 5.08
CA ARG A 270 -4.08 6.61 4.42
C ARG A 270 -2.71 7.28 4.50
N ILE A 271 -2.03 7.18 5.66
CA ILE A 271 -0.69 7.73 5.86
C ILE A 271 0.32 7.01 4.96
N VAL A 272 0.28 5.69 4.91
CA VAL A 272 1.17 4.88 4.06
C VAL A 272 0.91 5.13 2.57
N CYS A 273 -0.36 5.23 2.14
CA CYS A 273 -0.69 5.63 0.77
C CYS A 273 -0.19 7.03 0.42
N ALA A 274 -0.22 7.96 1.37
CA ALA A 274 0.35 9.29 1.20
C ALA A 274 1.87 9.22 1.04
N ALA A 275 2.56 8.42 1.86
CA ALA A 275 4.01 8.18 1.77
C ALA A 275 4.41 7.57 0.41
N ILE A 276 3.67 6.56 -0.08
CA ILE A 276 3.89 5.99 -1.43
C ILE A 276 3.81 7.10 -2.49
N SER A 277 2.80 7.96 -2.41
CA SER A 277 2.58 9.05 -3.38
C SER A 277 3.72 10.09 -3.33
N VAL A 278 4.18 10.46 -2.14
CA VAL A 278 5.29 11.39 -1.95
C VAL A 278 6.59 10.79 -2.50
N GLY A 279 6.90 9.55 -2.16
CA GLY A 279 8.08 8.85 -2.65
C GLY A 279 8.12 8.77 -4.17
N LEU A 280 7.01 8.35 -4.79
CA LEU A 280 6.90 8.27 -6.25
C LEU A 280 7.06 9.65 -6.92
N ALA A 281 6.45 10.70 -6.37
CA ALA A 281 6.61 12.06 -6.90
C ALA A 281 8.05 12.56 -6.78
N GLN A 282 8.72 12.23 -5.68
CA GLN A 282 10.14 12.53 -5.46
C GLN A 282 11.02 11.85 -6.52
N GLY A 283 10.78 10.56 -6.81
CA GLY A 283 11.48 9.84 -7.87
C GLY A 283 11.27 10.46 -9.25
N CYS A 284 10.06 10.93 -9.55
CA CYS A 284 9.78 11.67 -10.79
C CYS A 284 10.53 12.98 -10.88
N LEU A 285 10.59 13.76 -9.80
CA LEU A 285 11.33 15.02 -9.75
C LEU A 285 12.82 14.79 -9.96
N GLU A 286 13.41 13.78 -9.30
CA GLU A 286 14.82 13.45 -9.44
C GLU A 286 15.19 13.09 -10.87
N GLU A 287 14.40 12.23 -11.52
CA GLU A 287 14.64 11.80 -12.90
C GLU A 287 14.45 12.96 -13.89
N ALA A 288 13.38 13.73 -13.76
CA ALA A 288 13.12 14.89 -14.62
C ALA A 288 14.20 15.98 -14.45
N ASN A 289 14.66 16.22 -13.23
CA ASN A 289 15.72 17.18 -12.93
C ASN A 289 17.08 16.73 -13.50
N GLN A 290 17.41 15.44 -13.41
CA GLN A 290 18.62 14.89 -14.00
C GLN A 290 18.58 15.00 -15.53
N TYR A 291 17.47 14.57 -16.13
CA TYR A 291 17.28 14.72 -17.58
C TYR A 291 17.39 16.18 -18.04
N ALA A 292 16.81 17.13 -17.30
CA ALA A 292 16.87 18.55 -17.64
C ALA A 292 18.28 19.14 -17.57
N LYS A 293 19.19 18.57 -16.77
CA LYS A 293 20.61 18.95 -16.72
C LYS A 293 21.43 18.39 -17.86
N GLU A 294 21.06 17.24 -18.39
CA GLU A 294 21.82 16.50 -19.41
C GLU A 294 21.31 16.79 -20.84
N ARG A 295 20.01 16.89 -21.00
CA ARG A 295 19.40 17.10 -22.32
C ARG A 295 19.63 18.51 -22.82
N GLU A 296 20.25 18.62 -23.98
CA GLU A 296 20.48 19.91 -24.66
C GLU A 296 19.44 20.18 -25.74
N ALA A 297 19.01 21.44 -25.85
CA ALA A 297 18.24 21.98 -26.93
C ALA A 297 18.64 23.47 -27.13
N PHE A 298 18.72 23.91 -28.38
CA PHE A 298 19.12 25.27 -28.73
C PHE A 298 20.46 25.70 -28.11
N GLY A 299 21.42 24.75 -28.04
CA GLY A 299 22.81 25.01 -27.63
C GLY A 299 23.06 25.05 -26.11
N LYS A 300 22.12 24.63 -25.27
CA LYS A 300 22.29 24.54 -23.83
C LYS A 300 21.35 23.50 -23.17
N PRO A 301 21.65 23.02 -21.94
CA PRO A 301 20.77 22.15 -21.18
C PRO A 301 19.37 22.75 -21.03
N ILE A 302 18.34 21.90 -21.20
CA ILE A 302 16.94 22.38 -21.14
C ILE A 302 16.56 22.92 -19.76
N GLY A 303 17.22 22.48 -18.69
CA GLY A 303 17.06 23.01 -17.34
C GLY A 303 17.48 24.48 -17.18
N GLN A 304 18.13 25.10 -18.18
CA GLN A 304 18.45 26.53 -18.20
C GLN A 304 17.31 27.40 -18.76
N TYR A 305 16.21 26.79 -19.22
CA TYR A 305 15.03 27.52 -19.66
C TYR A 305 14.02 27.68 -18.53
N GLN A 306 13.55 28.90 -18.29
CA GLN A 306 12.62 29.22 -17.19
C GLN A 306 11.37 28.33 -17.20
N ALA A 307 10.81 28.01 -18.38
CA ALA A 307 9.62 27.16 -18.49
C ALA A 307 9.85 25.75 -17.92
N ILE A 308 11.07 25.22 -17.96
CA ILE A 308 11.43 23.93 -17.37
C ILE A 308 11.74 24.12 -15.88
N GLN A 309 12.52 25.17 -15.52
CA GLN A 309 12.85 25.47 -14.12
C GLN A 309 11.59 25.68 -13.28
N HIS A 310 10.59 26.40 -13.80
CA HIS A 310 9.33 26.66 -13.09
C HIS A 310 8.58 25.35 -12.82
N GLN A 311 8.51 24.45 -13.78
CA GLN A 311 7.87 23.14 -13.57
C GLN A 311 8.59 22.31 -12.48
N LEU A 312 9.91 22.26 -12.49
CA LEU A 312 10.70 21.57 -11.47
C LEU A 312 10.54 22.22 -10.08
N ALA A 313 10.52 23.55 -10.02
CA ALA A 313 10.28 24.29 -8.77
C ALA A 313 8.88 24.04 -8.19
N ASP A 314 7.86 24.04 -9.04
CA ASP A 314 6.49 23.69 -8.65
C ASP A 314 6.41 22.27 -8.11
N MET A 315 7.03 21.28 -8.81
CA MET A 315 7.07 19.90 -8.34
C MET A 315 7.74 19.80 -6.96
N ALA A 316 8.91 20.41 -6.80
CA ALA A 316 9.64 20.41 -5.51
C ALA A 316 8.80 21.01 -4.39
N THR A 317 8.15 22.16 -4.63
CA THR A 317 7.31 22.85 -3.65
C THR A 317 6.08 22.01 -3.26
N GLU A 318 5.37 21.46 -4.24
CA GLU A 318 4.18 20.63 -4.00
C GLU A 318 4.53 19.34 -3.24
N ILE A 319 5.68 18.72 -3.53
CA ILE A 319 6.18 17.52 -2.82
C ILE A 319 6.46 17.86 -1.35
N GLU A 320 7.11 19.00 -1.04
CA GLU A 320 7.38 19.40 0.34
C GLU A 320 6.09 19.66 1.13
N LEU A 321 5.11 20.34 0.53
CA LEU A 321 3.80 20.54 1.16
C LEU A 321 3.08 19.20 1.42
N ALA A 322 3.16 18.28 0.47
CA ALA A 322 2.60 16.93 0.59
C ALA A 322 3.29 16.12 1.71
N ARG A 323 4.62 16.22 1.79
CA ARG A 323 5.42 15.60 2.85
C ARG A 323 5.03 16.14 4.22
N LEU A 324 4.89 17.45 4.37
CA LEU A 324 4.50 18.09 5.64
C LEU A 324 3.16 17.58 6.16
N ILE A 325 2.11 17.49 5.34
CA ILE A 325 0.82 16.98 5.81
C ILE A 325 0.86 15.48 6.12
N THR A 326 1.66 14.71 5.37
CA THR A 326 1.85 13.27 5.61
C THR A 326 2.50 13.02 6.96
N TYR A 327 3.62 13.69 7.23
CA TYR A 327 4.33 13.52 8.51
C TYR A 327 3.62 14.19 9.69
N LYS A 328 2.81 15.24 9.46
CA LYS A 328 1.89 15.73 10.48
C LYS A 328 0.92 14.64 10.92
N ALA A 329 0.29 13.95 9.97
CA ALA A 329 -0.65 12.87 10.28
C ALA A 329 0.03 11.71 10.99
N ALA A 330 1.23 11.30 10.53
CA ALA A 330 2.03 10.24 11.15
C ALA A 330 2.43 10.60 12.58
N TRP A 331 2.90 11.83 12.81
CA TRP A 331 3.26 12.32 14.14
C TRP A 331 2.06 12.38 15.09
N MET A 332 0.91 12.88 14.63
CA MET A 332 -0.30 12.89 15.46
C MET A 332 -0.70 11.48 15.87
N GLN A 333 -0.62 10.52 14.95
CA GLN A 333 -0.93 9.13 15.25
C GLN A 333 0.08 8.49 16.21
N SER A 334 1.40 8.77 16.07
CA SER A 334 2.43 8.26 16.99
C SER A 334 2.24 8.77 18.41
N MET A 335 1.66 9.96 18.54
CA MET A 335 1.30 10.58 19.84
C MET A 335 -0.06 10.14 20.37
N GLY A 336 -0.77 9.21 19.72
CA GLY A 336 -2.10 8.76 20.12
C GLY A 336 -3.21 9.83 19.95
N MET A 337 -2.96 10.85 19.13
CA MET A 337 -3.93 11.93 18.86
C MET A 337 -4.91 11.52 17.75
N GLU A 338 -6.13 12.06 17.80
CA GLU A 338 -7.06 11.98 16.68
C GLU A 338 -6.45 12.62 15.43
N CYS A 339 -6.35 11.85 14.33
CA CYS A 339 -5.71 12.30 13.08
C CYS A 339 -6.47 11.88 11.80
N ALA A 340 -7.72 11.43 11.94
CA ALA A 340 -8.48 10.92 10.79
C ALA A 340 -8.66 11.99 9.67
N VAL A 341 -8.79 13.25 10.03
CA VAL A 341 -8.89 14.36 9.08
C VAL A 341 -7.56 14.58 8.38
N GLU A 342 -6.47 14.69 9.13
CA GLU A 342 -5.11 14.89 8.59
C GLU A 342 -4.67 13.72 7.70
N ALA A 343 -4.91 12.47 8.12
CA ALA A 343 -4.62 11.29 7.33
C ALA A 343 -5.42 11.27 6.01
N THR A 344 -6.70 11.71 6.06
CA THR A 344 -7.53 11.83 4.86
C THR A 344 -7.04 12.94 3.93
N MET A 345 -6.67 14.10 4.47
CA MET A 345 -6.08 15.21 3.71
C MET A 345 -4.76 14.79 3.08
N ALA A 346 -3.89 14.10 3.82
CA ALA A 346 -2.62 13.59 3.34
C ALA A 346 -2.83 12.69 2.12
N LYS A 347 -3.64 11.63 2.25
CA LYS A 347 -3.91 10.70 1.15
C LYS A 347 -4.48 11.41 -0.07
N MET A 348 -5.49 12.26 0.10
CA MET A 348 -6.15 12.96 -1.00
C MET A 348 -5.19 13.92 -1.72
N TYR A 349 -4.52 14.78 -0.98
CA TYR A 349 -3.63 15.78 -1.57
C TYR A 349 -2.42 15.15 -2.25
N THR A 350 -1.77 14.18 -1.61
CA THR A 350 -0.55 13.56 -2.11
C THR A 350 -0.78 12.76 -3.39
N SER A 351 -1.89 12.04 -3.53
CA SER A 351 -2.19 11.27 -4.73
C SER A 351 -2.49 12.19 -5.93
N ASP A 352 -3.24 13.29 -5.74
CA ASP A 352 -3.49 14.28 -6.78
C ASP A 352 -2.19 15.04 -7.15
N MET A 353 -1.38 15.39 -6.15
CA MET A 353 -0.08 16.07 -6.34
C MET A 353 0.88 15.17 -7.13
N ALA A 354 1.03 13.91 -6.73
CA ALA A 354 1.93 12.99 -7.40
C ALA A 354 1.52 12.74 -8.85
N PHE A 355 0.22 12.66 -9.14
CA PHE A 355 -0.26 12.57 -10.51
C PHE A 355 0.12 13.83 -11.34
N ARG A 356 -0.02 15.03 -10.78
CA ARG A 356 0.46 16.26 -11.46
C ARG A 356 1.96 16.27 -11.66
N CYS A 357 2.74 15.77 -10.69
CA CYS A 357 4.20 15.66 -10.81
C CYS A 357 4.60 14.71 -11.93
N THR A 358 3.96 13.55 -12.06
CA THR A 358 4.26 12.60 -13.16
C THR A 358 3.91 13.18 -14.52
N ASP A 359 2.81 13.94 -14.66
CA ASP A 359 2.45 14.63 -15.92
C ASP A 359 3.51 15.70 -16.29
N ARG A 360 3.93 16.52 -15.31
CA ARG A 360 5.00 17.52 -15.54
C ARG A 360 6.33 16.86 -15.93
N ALA A 361 6.73 15.80 -15.22
CA ALA A 361 7.94 15.05 -15.55
C ALA A 361 7.88 14.48 -16.98
N MET A 362 6.76 13.89 -17.37
CA MET A 362 6.55 13.39 -18.72
C MET A 362 6.68 14.51 -19.78
N ARG A 363 6.16 15.69 -19.53
CA ARG A 363 6.30 16.86 -20.42
C ARG A 363 7.74 17.36 -20.51
N ILE A 364 8.50 17.33 -19.42
CA ILE A 364 9.90 17.73 -19.41
C ILE A 364 10.74 16.77 -20.28
N LEU A 365 10.49 15.46 -20.18
CA LEU A 365 11.16 14.46 -21.01
C LEU A 365 10.59 14.40 -22.45
N ALA A 366 9.41 14.97 -22.69
CA ALA A 366 8.72 14.97 -23.98
C ALA A 366 8.57 13.53 -24.55
N GLY A 367 8.98 13.28 -25.78
CA GLY A 367 8.89 11.97 -26.42
C GLY A 367 9.54 10.84 -25.61
N TYR A 368 10.66 11.10 -24.97
CA TYR A 368 11.33 10.12 -24.11
C TYR A 368 10.52 9.76 -22.85
N GLY A 369 9.76 10.71 -22.28
CA GLY A 369 8.87 10.42 -21.14
C GLY A 369 7.74 9.46 -21.51
N PHE A 370 7.45 9.28 -22.79
CA PHE A 370 6.40 8.39 -23.31
C PHE A 370 6.93 7.04 -23.79
N THR A 371 8.24 6.84 -23.82
CA THR A 371 8.86 5.57 -24.17
C THR A 371 9.04 4.68 -22.93
N MET A 372 9.14 3.36 -23.14
CA MET A 372 9.42 2.40 -22.06
C MET A 372 10.87 2.47 -21.55
N GLU A 373 11.77 3.15 -22.27
CA GLU A 373 13.18 3.34 -21.92
C GLU A 373 13.37 4.15 -20.62
N TYR A 374 12.48 5.12 -20.36
CA TYR A 374 12.49 5.93 -19.14
C TYR A 374 11.41 5.50 -18.17
N HIS A 375 11.66 5.64 -16.86
CA HIS A 375 10.74 5.15 -15.83
C HIS A 375 9.55 6.08 -15.59
N ILE A 376 9.55 7.31 -16.10
CA ILE A 376 8.47 8.30 -15.92
C ILE A 376 7.11 7.73 -16.35
N GLN A 377 7.04 6.98 -17.46
CA GLN A 377 5.80 6.36 -17.91
C GLN A 377 5.27 5.33 -16.90
N ARG A 378 6.15 4.57 -16.21
CA ARG A 378 5.77 3.63 -15.14
C ARG A 378 5.19 4.38 -13.96
N TYR A 379 5.87 5.44 -13.48
CA TYR A 379 5.36 6.27 -12.39
C TYR A 379 4.00 6.89 -12.73
N TYR A 380 3.81 7.37 -13.95
CA TYR A 380 2.53 7.90 -14.42
C TYR A 380 1.40 6.86 -14.40
N ARG A 381 1.69 5.62 -14.79
CA ARG A 381 0.72 4.51 -14.76
C ARG A 381 0.39 4.11 -13.32
N ASP A 382 1.40 3.96 -12.48
CA ASP A 382 1.26 3.43 -11.13
C ASP A 382 0.51 4.37 -10.19
N ILE A 383 0.85 5.66 -10.22
CA ILE A 383 0.22 6.65 -9.33
C ILE A 383 -1.29 6.76 -9.55
N ARG A 384 -1.75 6.45 -10.76
CA ARG A 384 -3.17 6.62 -11.11
C ARG A 384 -4.10 5.83 -10.19
N GLN A 385 -3.66 4.69 -9.71
CA GLN A 385 -4.40 3.87 -8.76
C GLN A 385 -4.68 4.60 -7.44
N LEU A 386 -3.72 5.36 -6.92
CA LEU A 386 -3.83 5.99 -5.60
C LEU A 386 -4.84 7.16 -5.55
N VAL A 387 -5.31 7.67 -6.69
CA VAL A 387 -6.36 8.70 -6.72
C VAL A 387 -7.71 8.12 -6.27
N PHE A 388 -7.98 6.85 -6.53
CA PHE A 388 -9.25 6.20 -6.18
C PHE A 388 -9.13 5.05 -5.18
N ALA A 389 -7.91 4.57 -4.88
CA ALA A 389 -7.67 3.53 -3.87
C ALA A 389 -6.87 4.12 -2.69
N PRO A 390 -7.08 3.60 -1.49
CA PRO A 390 -8.11 2.66 -1.02
C PRO A 390 -9.51 3.28 -0.92
N ILE A 391 -9.58 4.60 -0.89
CA ILE A 391 -10.81 5.40 -0.94
C ILE A 391 -10.66 6.50 -1.99
N THR A 392 -11.72 6.82 -2.73
CA THR A 392 -11.66 7.87 -3.75
C THR A 392 -11.40 9.26 -3.14
N ASN A 393 -10.73 10.14 -3.88
CA ASN A 393 -10.49 11.50 -3.41
C ASN A 393 -11.78 12.30 -3.22
N GLU A 394 -12.86 11.96 -3.97
CA GLU A 394 -14.19 12.53 -3.80
C GLU A 394 -14.79 12.16 -2.43
N MET A 395 -14.68 10.89 -2.02
CA MET A 395 -15.12 10.45 -0.68
C MET A 395 -14.27 11.06 0.43
N SER A 396 -12.99 11.27 0.17
CA SER A 396 -12.10 12.01 1.09
C SER A 396 -12.57 13.45 1.28
N LYS A 397 -12.97 14.14 0.20
CA LYS A 397 -13.55 15.49 0.27
C LYS A 397 -14.86 15.50 1.05
N ASN A 398 -15.73 14.51 0.83
CA ASN A 398 -16.97 14.36 1.60
C ASN A 398 -16.68 14.21 3.11
N PHE A 399 -15.72 13.35 3.46
CA PHE A 399 -15.33 13.16 4.87
C PHE A 399 -14.79 14.44 5.51
N ILE A 400 -13.91 15.17 4.84
CA ILE A 400 -13.37 16.45 5.32
C ILE A 400 -14.50 17.47 5.46
N GLY A 401 -15.40 17.58 4.49
CA GLY A 401 -16.55 18.47 4.53
C GLY A 401 -17.46 18.20 5.72
N GLN A 402 -17.73 16.94 5.99
CA GLN A 402 -18.61 16.53 7.11
C GLN A 402 -17.94 16.71 8.46
N VAL A 403 -16.73 16.17 8.63
CA VAL A 403 -16.09 16.05 9.95
C VAL A 403 -15.42 17.36 10.36
N MET A 404 -14.71 18.03 9.43
CA MET A 404 -13.97 19.24 9.75
C MET A 404 -14.80 20.50 9.59
N LEU A 405 -15.62 20.57 8.52
CA LEU A 405 -16.37 21.78 8.18
C LEU A 405 -17.82 21.75 8.68
N GLY A 406 -18.27 20.65 9.29
CA GLY A 406 -19.63 20.50 9.82
C GLY A 406 -20.73 20.48 8.76
N GLN A 407 -20.40 20.12 7.51
CA GLN A 407 -21.39 20.02 6.43
C GLN A 407 -22.29 18.79 6.60
N SER A 408 -23.49 18.86 6.05
CA SER A 408 -24.43 17.75 6.06
C SER A 408 -23.86 16.56 5.27
N LYS A 409 -24.25 15.35 5.67
CA LYS A 409 -23.93 14.13 4.92
C LYS A 409 -24.55 14.20 3.54
N SER A 410 -23.76 13.94 2.49
CA SER A 410 -24.15 14.09 1.08
C SER A 410 -24.67 12.79 0.45
N TYR A 411 -24.70 11.68 1.18
CA TYR A 411 -25.11 10.35 0.69
C TYR A 411 -25.67 9.49 1.83
#